data_912342b1a37cfeb080f0a9cf4de06ce0
#
_entry.id   912342b1a37cfeb080f0a9cf4de06ce0
#
_cell.length_a   1.000
_cell.length_b   1.000
_cell.length_c   1.000
_cell.angle_alpha   90.00
_cell.angle_beta   90.00
_cell.angle_gamma   90.00
#
_symmetry.space_group_name_H-M   'P 1'
#
loop_
_entity.id
_entity.type
_entity.pdbx_description
1 polymer ?
#
loop_
_entity_poly.entity_id
_entity_poly.type
_entity_poly.pdbx_seq_one_letter_code
_entity_poly.pdbx_strand_id
1 'polypeptide(L)'
;MTVNPANAGFCVPAGNCLGSGVLNVSSCKQGAPIIMSSPHFYQADRKFVQDVFGMNPKKEQHETTIDIHPLTGIILQAAKRLQINVYMEKIPTFSLGSVACTITVSNHATIIIKNGLLHSRGSLVIQTGNMRTVVFPVVYLNESVVIDDGSALKLGKVDIEDNVMVNVPFILIGLGIVLGIIFMFLMCRQKVPESTTAERQPLLSS
;
A
#
# COMPACT_ATOMS: atom_id res chain seq x y z
N MET A 1 25.83 -6.10 -1.84
CA MET A 1 24.69 -5.18 -1.84
C MET A 1 24.86 -4.20 -0.70
N THR A 2 24.96 -2.93 -0.96
CA THR A 2 24.89 -1.90 0.08
C THR A 2 23.44 -1.79 0.52
N VAL A 3 23.16 -2.30 1.72
CA VAL A 3 21.81 -2.18 2.29
C VAL A 3 21.61 -0.73 2.69
N ASN A 4 20.51 -0.13 2.23
CA ASN A 4 20.14 1.20 2.70
C ASN A 4 20.01 1.16 4.23
N PRO A 5 20.71 2.03 4.98
CA PRO A 5 20.64 2.06 6.45
C PRO A 5 19.20 2.16 6.99
N ALA A 6 18.30 2.82 6.25
CA ALA A 6 16.89 2.90 6.61
C ALA A 6 16.17 1.53 6.65
N ASN A 7 16.70 0.53 5.95
CA ASN A 7 16.12 -0.81 5.87
C ASN A 7 16.80 -1.82 6.81
N ALA A 8 17.78 -1.38 7.60
CA ALA A 8 18.53 -2.28 8.49
C ALA A 8 17.63 -3.00 9.51
N GLY A 9 16.52 -2.38 9.94
CA GLY A 9 15.56 -2.98 10.86
C GLY A 9 14.81 -4.19 10.30
N PHE A 10 14.78 -4.37 8.97
CA PHE A 10 14.16 -5.55 8.34
C PHE A 10 15.11 -6.74 8.18
N CYS A 11 16.36 -6.60 8.60
CA CYS A 11 17.35 -7.66 8.53
C CYS A 11 17.33 -8.48 9.81
N VAL A 12 17.00 -9.76 9.74
CA VAL A 12 16.87 -10.66 10.89
C VAL A 12 17.70 -11.93 10.65
N PRO A 13 18.67 -12.26 11.54
CA PRO A 13 19.20 -11.41 12.61
C PRO A 13 19.86 -10.14 12.11
N ALA A 14 20.14 -9.19 13.00
CA ALA A 14 20.75 -7.90 12.63
C ALA A 14 22.00 -8.08 11.76
N GLY A 15 22.05 -7.36 10.65
CA GLY A 15 23.12 -7.48 9.65
C GLY A 15 22.95 -8.60 8.61
N ASN A 16 22.02 -9.52 8.79
CA ASN A 16 21.72 -10.58 7.82
C ASN A 16 20.48 -10.21 6.98
N CYS A 17 20.69 -9.51 5.88
CA CYS A 17 19.64 -9.11 4.96
C CYS A 17 19.55 -10.08 3.79
N LEU A 18 18.41 -10.71 3.60
CA LEU A 18 18.18 -11.70 2.52
C LEU A 18 18.25 -11.08 1.12
N GLY A 19 17.74 -9.86 0.97
CA GLY A 19 17.66 -9.14 -0.30
C GLY A 19 16.38 -8.33 -0.40
N SER A 20 16.21 -7.60 -1.50
CA SER A 20 15.01 -6.80 -1.74
C SER A 20 13.80 -7.67 -2.08
N GLY A 21 12.60 -7.21 -1.65
CA GLY A 21 11.33 -7.84 -1.98
C GLY A 21 10.95 -9.06 -1.14
N VAL A 22 11.75 -9.39 -0.12
CA VAL A 22 11.46 -10.46 0.85
C VAL A 22 11.64 -9.97 2.28
N LEU A 23 10.76 -10.42 3.17
CA LEU A 23 10.75 -10.04 4.58
C LEU A 23 10.84 -11.29 5.46
N ASN A 24 11.88 -11.35 6.27
CA ASN A 24 12.04 -12.42 7.27
C ASN A 24 11.16 -12.12 8.49
N VAL A 25 10.15 -12.96 8.73
CA VAL A 25 9.22 -12.86 9.87
C VAL A 25 9.43 -13.94 10.91
N SER A 26 10.54 -14.64 10.87
CA SER A 26 10.85 -15.74 11.78
C SER A 26 10.83 -15.32 13.25
N SER A 27 11.31 -14.13 13.58
CA SER A 27 11.28 -13.56 14.93
C SER A 27 9.84 -13.39 15.47
N CYS A 28 8.88 -13.07 14.58
CA CYS A 28 7.48 -12.93 14.93
C CYS A 28 6.73 -14.27 14.96
N LYS A 29 7.37 -15.36 14.53
CA LYS A 29 6.78 -16.70 14.37
C LYS A 29 7.56 -17.76 15.15
N GLN A 30 8.04 -17.41 16.33
CA GLN A 30 8.74 -18.34 17.26
C GLN A 30 9.95 -19.05 16.61
N GLY A 31 10.65 -18.38 15.70
CA GLY A 31 11.81 -18.93 15.02
C GLY A 31 11.50 -19.79 13.78
N ALA A 32 10.22 -19.95 13.42
CA ALA A 32 9.87 -20.65 12.17
C ALA A 32 10.48 -19.93 10.96
N PRO A 33 11.11 -20.62 10.00
CA PRO A 33 11.85 -20.03 8.88
C PRO A 33 10.89 -19.49 7.81
N ILE A 34 10.01 -18.56 8.20
CA ILE A 34 8.98 -17.99 7.33
C ILE A 34 9.47 -16.68 6.75
N ILE A 35 9.38 -16.59 5.43
CA ILE A 35 9.69 -15.40 4.63
C ILE A 35 8.42 -14.96 3.91
N MET A 36 8.10 -13.68 3.99
CA MET A 36 6.99 -13.08 3.25
C MET A 36 7.50 -12.33 2.03
N SER A 37 6.75 -12.38 0.94
CA SER A 37 7.04 -11.65 -0.29
C SER A 37 5.75 -11.32 -1.06
N SER A 38 5.89 -10.50 -2.10
CA SER A 38 4.85 -10.43 -3.14
C SER A 38 4.80 -11.76 -3.91
N PRO A 39 3.64 -12.11 -4.48
CA PRO A 39 3.51 -13.35 -5.25
C PRO A 39 4.47 -13.42 -6.43
N HIS A 40 4.95 -14.60 -6.72
CA HIS A 40 5.97 -14.86 -7.73
C HIS A 40 7.23 -14.00 -7.57
N PHE A 41 7.50 -13.51 -6.34
CA PHE A 41 8.60 -12.58 -6.06
C PHE A 41 8.55 -11.30 -6.89
N TYR A 42 7.32 -10.80 -7.14
CA TYR A 42 7.12 -9.53 -7.85
C TYR A 42 7.85 -8.40 -7.12
N GLN A 43 8.61 -7.59 -7.85
CA GLN A 43 9.51 -6.53 -7.34
C GLN A 43 10.60 -7.01 -6.37
N ALA A 44 10.88 -8.31 -6.32
CA ALA A 44 11.99 -8.84 -5.56
C ALA A 44 13.26 -8.97 -6.40
N ASP A 45 14.40 -9.21 -5.72
CA ASP A 45 15.66 -9.49 -6.39
C ASP A 45 15.53 -10.67 -7.35
N ARG A 46 16.14 -10.56 -8.52
CA ARG A 46 16.09 -11.58 -9.59
C ARG A 46 16.47 -12.98 -9.12
N LYS A 47 17.35 -13.09 -8.14
CA LYS A 47 17.78 -14.38 -7.58
C LYS A 47 16.60 -15.22 -7.10
N PHE A 48 15.61 -14.61 -6.44
CA PHE A 48 14.44 -15.34 -5.92
C PHE A 48 13.55 -15.90 -7.03
N VAL A 49 13.41 -15.13 -8.12
CA VAL A 49 12.64 -15.58 -9.29
C VAL A 49 13.37 -16.72 -10.05
N GLN A 50 14.72 -16.64 -10.12
CA GLN A 50 15.54 -17.60 -10.84
C GLN A 50 15.77 -18.90 -10.07
N ASP A 51 15.70 -18.83 -8.72
CA ASP A 51 15.96 -19.98 -7.86
C ASP A 51 14.83 -21.00 -7.88
N VAL A 52 13.63 -20.61 -8.29
CA VAL A 52 12.45 -21.48 -8.31
C VAL A 52 11.85 -21.50 -9.71
N PHE A 53 11.73 -22.71 -10.26
CA PHE A 53 11.13 -22.88 -11.59
C PHE A 53 9.62 -22.54 -11.56
N GLY A 54 9.12 -21.88 -12.62
CA GLY A 54 7.71 -21.53 -12.75
C GLY A 54 7.34 -20.14 -12.18
N MET A 55 8.29 -19.40 -11.62
CA MET A 55 8.05 -18.03 -11.18
C MET A 55 7.97 -17.10 -12.39
N ASN A 56 6.84 -16.37 -12.49
CA ASN A 56 6.58 -15.41 -13.57
C ASN A 56 5.88 -14.17 -12.98
N PRO A 57 6.64 -13.21 -12.44
CA PRO A 57 6.06 -12.02 -11.83
C PRO A 57 5.37 -11.15 -12.87
N LYS A 58 4.11 -10.78 -12.60
CA LYS A 58 3.30 -9.88 -13.43
C LYS A 58 2.66 -8.83 -12.56
N LYS A 59 2.70 -7.58 -12.99
CA LYS A 59 2.16 -6.44 -12.25
C LYS A 59 0.67 -6.65 -11.93
N GLU A 60 -0.14 -6.91 -12.92
CA GLU A 60 -1.59 -6.95 -12.82
C GLU A 60 -2.09 -8.07 -11.88
N GLN A 61 -1.31 -9.14 -11.75
CA GLN A 61 -1.67 -10.33 -10.97
C GLN A 61 -1.05 -10.36 -9.57
N HIS A 62 0.10 -9.68 -9.38
CA HIS A 62 0.91 -9.87 -8.18
C HIS A 62 1.17 -8.59 -7.37
N GLU A 63 0.79 -7.42 -7.90
CA GLU A 63 0.88 -6.17 -7.16
C GLU A 63 -0.25 -6.05 -6.14
N THR A 64 0.09 -5.68 -4.91
CA THR A 64 -0.91 -5.27 -3.92
C THR A 64 -1.33 -3.84 -4.21
N THR A 65 -2.63 -3.61 -4.39
CA THR A 65 -3.19 -2.30 -4.66
C THR A 65 -4.25 -1.95 -3.64
N ILE A 66 -4.30 -0.69 -3.25
CA ILE A 66 -5.32 -0.14 -2.35
C ILE A 66 -5.72 1.22 -2.93
N ASP A 67 -6.98 1.33 -3.32
CA ASP A 67 -7.58 2.57 -3.79
C ASP A 67 -8.38 3.20 -2.65
N ILE A 68 -8.01 4.42 -2.27
CA ILE A 68 -8.56 5.13 -1.13
C ILE A 68 -9.20 6.43 -1.62
N HIS A 69 -10.41 6.70 -1.17
CA HIS A 69 -11.07 7.96 -1.44
C HIS A 69 -10.33 9.12 -0.74
N PRO A 70 -9.90 10.17 -1.47
CA PRO A 70 -8.96 11.16 -0.93
C PRO A 70 -9.54 12.03 0.20
N LEU A 71 -10.84 12.29 0.19
CA LEU A 71 -11.49 13.15 1.19
C LEU A 71 -11.90 12.36 2.44
N THR A 72 -12.45 11.16 2.27
CA THR A 72 -13.03 10.39 3.38
C THR A 72 -12.08 9.34 3.96
N GLY A 73 -11.01 8.97 3.24
CA GLY A 73 -10.10 7.90 3.63
C GLY A 73 -10.72 6.49 3.52
N ILE A 74 -11.92 6.36 2.93
CA ILE A 74 -12.59 5.08 2.76
C ILE A 74 -11.92 4.29 1.64
N ILE A 75 -11.70 2.99 1.88
CA ILE A 75 -11.15 2.08 0.88
C ILE A 75 -12.23 1.77 -0.15
N LEU A 76 -12.00 2.16 -1.40
CA LEU A 76 -12.88 1.88 -2.54
C LEU A 76 -12.65 0.46 -3.07
N GLN A 77 -11.39 0.10 -3.19
CA GLN A 77 -10.96 -1.21 -3.64
C GLN A 77 -9.63 -1.57 -2.99
N ALA A 78 -9.49 -2.81 -2.60
CA ALA A 78 -8.22 -3.36 -2.14
C ALA A 78 -7.99 -4.74 -2.75
N ALA A 79 -6.78 -4.98 -3.23
CA ALA A 79 -6.30 -6.29 -3.65
C ALA A 79 -5.00 -6.57 -2.90
N LYS A 80 -5.11 -7.23 -1.76
CA LYS A 80 -3.96 -7.64 -0.94
C LYS A 80 -3.45 -8.99 -1.45
N ARG A 81 -2.25 -8.99 -1.95
CA ARG A 81 -1.60 -10.17 -2.53
C ARG A 81 -0.30 -10.44 -1.81
N LEU A 82 -0.19 -11.63 -1.25
CA LEU A 82 0.92 -12.01 -0.39
C LEU A 82 1.34 -13.45 -0.66
N GLN A 83 2.63 -13.70 -0.60
CA GLN A 83 3.21 -15.04 -0.72
C GLN A 83 3.97 -15.39 0.56
N ILE A 84 3.69 -16.56 1.09
CA ILE A 84 4.41 -17.14 2.22
C ILE A 84 5.40 -18.14 1.66
N ASN A 85 6.65 -17.96 2.06
CA ASN A 85 7.76 -18.80 1.64
C ASN A 85 8.44 -19.40 2.87
N VAL A 86 9.11 -20.52 2.66
CA VAL A 86 9.96 -21.15 3.66
C VAL A 86 11.43 -20.98 3.26
N TYR A 87 12.24 -20.50 4.19
CA TYR A 87 13.67 -20.44 4.00
C TYR A 87 14.27 -21.81 4.25
N MET A 88 14.86 -22.38 3.22
CA MET A 88 15.57 -23.65 3.29
C MET A 88 17.05 -23.40 3.12
N GLU A 89 17.83 -23.78 4.11
CA GLU A 89 19.27 -23.63 4.11
C GLU A 89 19.95 -24.99 3.93
N LYS A 90 21.00 -25.00 3.11
CA LYS A 90 21.87 -26.16 3.02
C LYS A 90 22.72 -26.22 4.27
N ILE A 91 22.62 -27.31 5.02
CA ILE A 91 23.47 -27.54 6.19
C ILE A 91 24.78 -28.18 5.71
N PRO A 92 25.91 -27.47 5.73
CA PRO A 92 27.17 -27.93 5.13
C PRO A 92 27.78 -29.13 5.86
N THR A 93 27.42 -29.38 7.11
CA THR A 93 27.95 -30.46 7.96
C THR A 93 27.31 -31.81 7.72
N PHE A 94 26.37 -31.95 6.80
CA PHE A 94 25.84 -33.25 6.34
C PHE A 94 26.79 -33.92 5.32
N SER A 95 28.09 -33.92 5.57
CA SER A 95 29.02 -34.81 4.87
C SER A 95 28.94 -36.18 5.52
N LEU A 96 28.42 -37.14 4.81
CA LEU A 96 28.58 -38.62 4.85
C LEU A 96 28.90 -39.34 6.18
N GLY A 97 28.78 -38.77 7.33
CA GLY A 97 28.89 -39.48 8.59
C GLY A 97 27.53 -39.64 9.23
N SER A 98 27.08 -40.84 9.41
CA SER A 98 25.81 -41.34 9.98
C SER A 98 25.23 -40.54 11.17
N VAL A 99 24.87 -39.29 10.94
CA VAL A 99 24.11 -38.53 11.90
C VAL A 99 22.63 -38.47 11.39
N ALA A 100 21.76 -39.19 12.07
CA ALA A 100 20.34 -39.03 11.87
C ALA A 100 19.91 -37.69 12.51
N CYS A 101 19.50 -36.72 11.71
CA CYS A 101 18.83 -35.54 12.23
C CYS A 101 17.33 -35.84 12.31
N THR A 102 16.80 -35.77 13.50
CA THR A 102 15.38 -35.96 13.75
C THR A 102 14.71 -34.61 13.91
N ILE A 103 13.88 -34.19 12.96
CA ILE A 103 13.06 -33.01 13.08
C ILE A 103 11.64 -33.45 13.45
N THR A 104 11.18 -33.11 14.64
CA THR A 104 9.81 -33.36 15.08
C THR A 104 8.92 -32.18 14.65
N VAL A 105 8.07 -32.39 13.65
CA VAL A 105 7.22 -31.33 13.07
C VAL A 105 5.87 -31.19 13.80
N SER A 106 5.49 -32.16 14.58
CA SER A 106 4.36 -32.16 15.52
C SER A 106 4.32 -33.53 16.21
N ASN A 107 3.42 -33.72 17.16
CA ASN A 107 3.30 -34.96 17.96
C ASN A 107 3.10 -36.26 17.17
N HIS A 108 3.01 -36.19 15.83
CA HIS A 108 2.73 -37.37 14.99
C HIS A 108 3.64 -37.53 13.75
N ALA A 109 4.58 -36.64 13.49
CA ALA A 109 5.48 -36.77 12.34
C ALA A 109 6.94 -36.56 12.76
N THR A 110 7.75 -37.60 12.62
CA THR A 110 9.21 -37.55 12.85
C THR A 110 9.92 -37.67 11.50
N ILE A 111 10.71 -36.65 11.16
CA ILE A 111 11.54 -36.66 9.96
C ILE A 111 12.92 -37.15 10.35
N ILE A 112 13.30 -38.32 9.85
CA ILE A 112 14.63 -38.90 10.05
C ILE A 112 15.41 -38.78 8.73
N ILE A 113 16.50 -38.03 8.75
CA ILE A 113 17.41 -37.90 7.61
C ILE A 113 18.54 -38.89 7.82
N LYS A 114 18.55 -39.98 7.05
CA LYS A 114 19.66 -40.94 7.00
C LYS A 114 20.25 -40.96 5.59
N ASN A 115 21.57 -41.08 5.50
CA ASN A 115 22.41 -41.27 4.32
C ASN A 115 21.70 -41.84 3.06
N GLY A 116 20.86 -41.02 2.40
CA GLY A 116 20.38 -41.29 1.06
C GLY A 116 19.40 -42.49 0.86
N LEU A 117 18.97 -43.16 1.92
CA LEU A 117 17.98 -44.23 1.81
C LEU A 117 16.65 -43.89 2.46
N LEU A 118 15.60 -43.86 1.66
CA LEU A 118 14.22 -43.69 2.08
C LEU A 118 13.76 -44.92 2.84
N HIS A 119 13.62 -44.90 4.14
CA HIS A 119 12.97 -45.98 4.89
C HIS A 119 11.61 -45.50 5.38
N SER A 120 10.57 -46.05 4.77
CA SER A 120 9.19 -45.68 5.02
C SER A 120 8.65 -46.29 6.30
N ARG A 121 8.49 -45.46 7.32
CA ARG A 121 7.45 -45.65 8.35
C ARG A 121 6.93 -44.24 8.72
N GLY A 122 6.09 -43.69 7.87
CA GLY A 122 5.42 -42.40 8.16
C GLY A 122 6.34 -41.17 8.29
N SER A 123 7.58 -41.24 7.83
CA SER A 123 8.59 -40.19 7.95
C SER A 123 8.96 -39.65 6.58
N LEU A 124 8.84 -38.37 6.40
CA LEU A 124 9.36 -37.66 5.23
C LEU A 124 10.88 -37.55 5.38
N VAL A 125 11.64 -38.21 4.51
CA VAL A 125 13.10 -38.10 4.48
C VAL A 125 13.48 -37.02 3.50
N ILE A 126 14.07 -35.92 4.00
CA ILE A 126 14.59 -34.85 3.17
C ILE A 126 16.10 -35.07 2.99
N GLN A 127 16.50 -35.38 1.77
CA GLN A 127 17.93 -35.51 1.43
C GLN A 127 18.48 -34.14 1.06
N THR A 128 19.37 -33.57 1.88
CA THR A 128 19.94 -32.23 1.69
C THR A 128 21.20 -32.19 0.81
N GLY A 129 21.70 -33.33 0.35
CA GLY A 129 22.97 -33.44 -0.37
C GLY A 129 23.11 -32.52 -1.60
N ASN A 130 22.05 -32.38 -2.38
CA ASN A 130 22.01 -31.56 -3.58
C ASN A 130 21.11 -30.33 -3.45
N MET A 131 20.61 -30.01 -2.24
CA MET A 131 19.84 -28.81 -2.01
C MET A 131 20.76 -27.61 -1.94
N ARG A 132 20.35 -26.51 -2.54
CA ARG A 132 20.93 -25.20 -2.34
C ARG A 132 20.04 -24.37 -1.41
N THR A 133 20.63 -23.39 -0.79
CA THR A 133 19.86 -22.42 0.01
C THR A 133 18.88 -21.70 -0.88
N VAL A 134 17.59 -21.76 -0.56
CA VAL A 134 16.52 -21.19 -1.36
C VAL A 134 15.36 -20.70 -0.51
N VAL A 135 14.72 -19.62 -0.95
CA VAL A 135 13.43 -19.16 -0.43
C VAL A 135 12.34 -19.84 -1.28
N PHE A 136 11.71 -20.87 -0.72
CA PHE A 136 10.76 -21.70 -1.46
C PHE A 136 9.31 -21.24 -1.21
N PRO A 137 8.54 -20.89 -2.25
CA PRO A 137 7.15 -20.47 -2.13
C PRO A 137 6.25 -21.64 -1.75
N VAL A 138 5.38 -21.43 -0.76
CA VAL A 138 4.47 -22.46 -0.26
C VAL A 138 3.02 -22.07 -0.46
N VAL A 139 2.65 -20.84 -0.14
CA VAL A 139 1.25 -20.37 -0.17
C VAL A 139 1.19 -19.00 -0.82
N TYR A 140 0.22 -18.85 -1.71
CA TYR A 140 -0.18 -17.57 -2.27
C TYR A 140 -1.55 -17.18 -1.73
N LEU A 141 -1.63 -16.01 -1.14
CA LEU A 141 -2.84 -15.41 -0.62
C LEU A 141 -3.26 -14.26 -1.54
N ASN A 142 -4.53 -14.26 -1.93
CA ASN A 142 -5.14 -13.20 -2.71
C ASN A 142 -6.48 -12.83 -2.05
N GLU A 143 -6.49 -11.72 -1.36
CA GLU A 143 -7.67 -11.15 -0.71
C GLU A 143 -8.04 -9.89 -1.47
N SER A 144 -9.23 -9.85 -2.08
CA SER A 144 -9.72 -8.67 -2.76
C SER A 144 -11.08 -8.27 -2.20
N VAL A 145 -11.24 -6.97 -2.02
CA VAL A 145 -12.47 -6.34 -1.55
C VAL A 145 -12.76 -5.16 -2.46
N VAL A 146 -14.02 -4.98 -2.81
CA VAL A 146 -14.54 -3.81 -3.52
C VAL A 146 -15.68 -3.25 -2.69
N ILE A 147 -15.78 -1.92 -2.62
CA ILE A 147 -16.86 -1.24 -1.90
C ILE A 147 -18.21 -1.69 -2.46
N ASP A 148 -19.20 -1.87 -1.58
CA ASP A 148 -20.56 -2.17 -1.99
C ASP A 148 -21.25 -0.96 -2.62
N ASP A 149 -22.22 -1.20 -3.50
CA ASP A 149 -22.93 -0.17 -4.25
C ASP A 149 -23.64 0.84 -3.32
N GLY A 150 -24.15 0.40 -2.18
CA GLY A 150 -24.82 1.27 -1.21
C GLY A 150 -23.86 2.25 -0.54
N SER A 151 -22.65 1.82 -0.23
CA SER A 151 -21.59 2.67 0.31
C SER A 151 -20.99 3.58 -0.76
N ALA A 152 -20.86 3.10 -1.99
CA ALA A 152 -20.41 3.89 -3.13
C ALA A 152 -21.37 5.06 -3.43
N LEU A 153 -22.68 4.83 -3.36
CA LEU A 153 -23.70 5.88 -3.52
C LEU A 153 -23.65 6.93 -2.40
N LYS A 154 -23.37 6.51 -1.17
CA LYS A 154 -23.19 7.46 -0.05
C LYS A 154 -21.96 8.34 -0.25
N LEU A 155 -20.86 7.78 -0.73
CA LEU A 155 -19.65 8.54 -1.07
C LEU A 155 -19.89 9.55 -2.19
N GLY A 156 -20.61 9.17 -3.25
CA GLY A 156 -20.96 10.08 -4.31
C GLY A 156 -21.79 11.29 -3.84
N LYS A 157 -22.62 11.13 -2.80
CA LYS A 157 -23.32 12.25 -2.18
C LYS A 157 -22.37 13.19 -1.42
N VAL A 158 -21.42 12.64 -0.67
CA VAL A 158 -20.41 13.43 0.04
C VAL A 158 -19.58 14.24 -0.94
N ASP A 159 -19.17 13.68 -2.07
CA ASP A 159 -18.42 14.41 -3.12
C ASP A 159 -19.22 15.59 -3.69
N ILE A 160 -20.52 15.43 -3.87
CA ILE A 160 -21.40 16.50 -4.35
C ILE A 160 -21.50 17.61 -3.28
N GLU A 161 -21.70 17.24 -2.02
CA GLU A 161 -21.79 18.19 -0.92
C GLU A 161 -20.50 18.99 -0.74
N ASP A 162 -19.34 18.34 -0.81
CA ASP A 162 -18.04 19.02 -0.70
C ASP A 162 -17.79 19.96 -1.88
N ASN A 163 -18.12 19.57 -3.10
CA ASN A 163 -18.00 20.43 -4.28
C ASN A 163 -18.93 21.66 -4.18
N VAL A 164 -20.13 21.48 -3.65
CA VAL A 164 -21.05 22.60 -3.41
C VAL A 164 -20.50 23.53 -2.33
N MET A 165 -20.06 22.98 -1.20
CA MET A 165 -19.50 23.77 -0.09
C MET A 165 -18.30 24.61 -0.51
N VAL A 166 -17.41 24.09 -1.34
CA VAL A 166 -16.23 24.82 -1.82
C VAL A 166 -16.62 25.91 -2.82
N ASN A 167 -17.57 25.65 -3.71
CA ASN A 167 -17.92 26.58 -4.79
C ASN A 167 -18.91 27.67 -4.38
N VAL A 168 -19.80 27.45 -3.41
CA VAL A 168 -20.77 28.43 -2.93
C VAL A 168 -20.14 29.76 -2.51
N PRO A 169 -19.04 29.81 -1.72
CA PRO A 169 -18.41 31.08 -1.36
C PRO A 169 -17.94 31.88 -2.58
N PHE A 170 -17.38 31.21 -3.58
CA PHE A 170 -16.89 31.88 -4.80
C PHE A 170 -18.04 32.44 -5.64
N ILE A 171 -19.17 31.73 -5.71
CA ILE A 171 -20.38 32.20 -6.39
C ILE A 171 -20.93 33.42 -5.68
N LEU A 172 -21.01 33.43 -4.33
CA LEU A 172 -21.47 34.57 -3.54
C LEU A 172 -20.57 35.79 -3.70
N ILE A 173 -19.25 35.61 -3.69
CA ILE A 173 -18.29 36.69 -3.92
C ILE A 173 -18.49 37.29 -5.33
N GLY A 174 -18.60 36.44 -6.35
CA GLY A 174 -18.83 36.87 -7.72
C GLY A 174 -20.12 37.67 -7.86
N LEU A 175 -21.24 37.20 -7.26
CA LEU A 175 -22.51 37.89 -7.24
C LEU A 175 -22.40 39.25 -6.52
N GLY A 176 -21.69 39.29 -5.39
CA GLY A 176 -21.44 40.53 -4.64
C GLY A 176 -20.69 41.59 -5.47
N ILE A 177 -19.66 41.18 -6.21
CA ILE A 177 -18.93 42.06 -7.12
C ILE A 177 -19.83 42.64 -8.21
N VAL A 178 -20.63 41.77 -8.86
CA VAL A 178 -21.56 42.21 -9.92
C VAL A 178 -22.57 43.19 -9.39
N LEU A 179 -23.21 42.94 -8.25
CA LEU A 179 -24.17 43.85 -7.61
C LEU A 179 -23.50 45.15 -7.22
N GLY A 180 -22.26 45.14 -6.69
CA GLY A 180 -21.47 46.32 -6.38
C GLY A 180 -21.20 47.19 -7.62
N ILE A 181 -20.85 46.60 -8.74
CA ILE A 181 -20.66 47.32 -10.01
C ILE A 181 -21.96 48.00 -10.47
N ILE A 182 -23.08 47.23 -10.43
CA ILE A 182 -24.38 47.74 -10.81
C ILE A 182 -24.75 48.94 -9.90
N PHE A 183 -24.60 48.80 -8.61
CA PHE A 183 -24.88 49.87 -7.65
C PHE A 183 -24.03 51.13 -7.93
N MET A 184 -22.75 51.00 -8.14
CA MET A 184 -21.85 52.11 -8.51
C MET A 184 -22.30 52.76 -9.82
N PHE A 185 -22.68 51.99 -10.80
CA PHE A 185 -23.18 52.50 -12.07
C PHE A 185 -24.50 53.29 -11.90
N LEU A 186 -25.43 52.79 -11.08
CA LEU A 186 -26.70 53.49 -10.78
C LEU A 186 -26.46 54.79 -10.01
N MET A 187 -25.56 54.79 -9.04
CA MET A 187 -25.16 56.01 -8.28
C MET A 187 -24.51 57.04 -9.19
N CYS A 188 -23.66 56.66 -10.12
CA CYS A 188 -23.06 57.55 -11.09
C CYS A 188 -24.08 58.10 -12.09
N ARG A 189 -25.18 57.41 -12.35
CA ARG A 189 -26.30 57.87 -13.21
C ARG A 189 -27.24 58.82 -12.52
N GLN A 190 -27.37 58.80 -11.20
CA GLN A 190 -28.12 59.78 -10.45
C GLN A 190 -27.31 61.08 -10.47
N LYS A 191 -27.54 61.89 -11.54
CA LYS A 191 -27.06 63.28 -11.59
C LYS A 191 -27.59 63.98 -10.35
N VAL A 192 -26.71 64.55 -9.56
CA VAL A 192 -27.03 65.53 -8.51
C VAL A 192 -27.91 66.61 -9.15
N PRO A 193 -29.15 66.87 -8.67
CA PRO A 193 -29.88 68.04 -9.14
C PRO A 193 -29.09 69.28 -8.78
N GLU A 194 -28.73 70.05 -9.78
CA GLU A 194 -28.07 71.33 -9.69
C GLU A 194 -28.91 72.26 -8.79
N SER A 195 -28.41 72.65 -7.63
CA SER A 195 -29.04 73.59 -6.72
C SER A 195 -29.13 74.92 -7.42
N THR A 196 -30.33 75.23 -7.85
CA THR A 196 -30.71 76.57 -8.46
C THR A 196 -30.28 77.67 -7.59
N THR A 197 -29.49 78.56 -8.16
CA THR A 197 -29.02 79.90 -7.76
C THR A 197 -29.96 80.62 -6.82
N ALA A 198 -29.48 80.95 -5.64
CA ALA A 198 -30.13 81.94 -4.78
C ALA A 198 -30.04 83.29 -5.45
N GLU A 199 -31.19 83.76 -5.93
CA GLU A 199 -31.42 85.11 -6.45
C GLU A 199 -31.15 86.15 -5.35
N ARG A 200 -30.13 86.96 -5.57
CA ARG A 200 -29.85 88.09 -4.74
C ARG A 200 -30.88 89.21 -5.05
N GLN A 201 -31.82 89.49 -4.15
CA GLN A 201 -32.58 90.73 -4.18
C GLN A 201 -31.70 91.89 -3.80
N PRO A 202 -31.65 92.96 -4.58
CA PRO A 202 -31.03 94.21 -4.21
C PRO A 202 -31.84 94.97 -3.19
N LEU A 203 -31.29 95.30 -2.06
CA LEU A 203 -31.86 96.25 -1.13
C LEU A 203 -31.72 97.64 -1.73
N LEU A 204 -32.82 98.26 -2.11
CA LEU A 204 -32.88 99.70 -2.39
C LEU A 204 -33.18 100.43 -1.13
N SER A 205 -32.37 101.46 -0.93
CA SER A 205 -32.38 102.50 0.08
C SER A 205 -33.60 103.41 0.05
N SER A 206 -34.07 103.76 1.16
CA SER A 206 -34.38 105.17 1.43
C SER A 206 -34.44 105.40 2.91
#